data_74289650eaa68c1de867a2bd6c648fb2
#
_entry.id   74289650eaa68c1de867a2bd6c648fb2
#
_cell.length_a   1.000
_cell.length_b   1.000
_cell.length_c   1.000
_cell.angle_alpha   90.00
_cell.angle_beta   90.00
_cell.angle_gamma   90.00
#
_symmetry.space_group_name_H-M   'P 1'
#
loop_
_entity.id
_entity.type
_entity.pdbx_description
1 polymer ?
#
loop_
_entity_poly.entity_id
_entity_poly.type
_entity_poly.pdbx_seq_one_letter_code
_entity_poly.pdbx_strand_id
1 'polypeptide(L)'
;MEDNGNKPRGIILILITLALAILIVYSAISLCLSNTLVTWGYKDPEVSTNNVRGTIYDRNGRILAIQAPNYGFLVSENNDVIQQLSSFISQYSDYDGVEIASKIEKGESFFPLSSSVTSSQRDLINIIIEENSLSPYLEFAEKETRFYPYKFSTDIIGKTSSPSKGIGGIEEMFNEYLMAVPEVGKTTVHGSSITLTLDSEIQTILEEIKKEMGMDDDVSIISKKGFIVAYDGKEDEDVLNNLVRFITPPSSVTTERAIRVPSRMMDGIAVGSYYVWSDSERINDLAERVGTVLKKSGKI
;
A
#
# COMPACT_ATOMS: atom_id res chain seq x y z
N MET A 1 88.89 18.64 -33.12
CA MET A 1 88.56 18.42 -31.67
C MET A 1 87.07 18.50 -31.51
N GLU A 2 86.42 17.37 -31.54
CA GLU A 2 84.97 17.28 -31.40
C GLU A 2 84.58 17.29 -29.91
N ASP A 3 83.66 18.21 -29.62
CA ASP A 3 83.11 18.37 -28.28
C ASP A 3 82.09 17.23 -27.99
N ASN A 4 82.58 16.23 -27.28
CA ASN A 4 81.77 15.03 -26.88
C ASN A 4 81.23 15.14 -25.45
N GLY A 5 81.20 16.38 -24.87
CA GLY A 5 80.83 16.57 -23.44
C GLY A 5 79.34 16.65 -23.10
N ASN A 6 78.47 16.82 -24.08
CA ASN A 6 77.05 17.12 -23.76
C ASN A 6 76.03 15.95 -23.91
N LYS A 7 76.43 14.82 -24.51
CA LYS A 7 75.53 13.67 -24.74
C LYS A 7 74.99 13.00 -23.45
N PRO A 8 75.80 12.81 -22.38
CA PRO A 8 75.24 12.16 -21.18
C PRO A 8 74.21 13.03 -20.41
N ARG A 9 74.41 14.37 -20.44
CA ARG A 9 73.49 15.30 -19.75
C ARG A 9 72.06 15.32 -20.42
N GLY A 10 72.01 15.28 -21.75
CA GLY A 10 70.74 15.24 -22.50
C GLY A 10 70.01 13.95 -22.25
N ILE A 11 70.67 12.81 -22.21
CA ILE A 11 70.06 11.52 -21.93
C ILE A 11 69.50 11.45 -20.50
N ILE A 12 70.21 11.98 -19.52
CA ILE A 12 69.74 12.04 -18.13
C ILE A 12 68.51 12.93 -18.01
N LEU A 13 68.44 14.06 -18.69
CA LEU A 13 67.34 14.97 -18.69
C LEU A 13 66.09 14.27 -19.31
N ILE A 14 66.20 13.54 -20.41
CA ILE A 14 65.15 12.78 -21.04
C ILE A 14 64.64 11.66 -20.11
N LEU A 15 65.51 10.96 -19.42
CA LEU A 15 65.18 9.92 -18.47
C LEU A 15 64.40 10.49 -17.25
N ILE A 16 64.77 11.65 -16.76
CA ILE A 16 64.10 12.33 -15.66
C ILE A 16 62.71 12.80 -16.08
N THR A 17 62.54 13.39 -17.27
CA THR A 17 61.22 13.82 -17.78
C THR A 17 60.33 12.64 -18.05
N LEU A 18 60.82 11.53 -18.56
CA LEU A 18 60.08 10.30 -18.75
C LEU A 18 59.61 9.70 -17.44
N ALA A 19 60.49 9.64 -16.43
CA ALA A 19 60.15 9.16 -15.10
C ALA A 19 59.05 10.03 -14.43
N LEU A 20 59.16 11.36 -14.58
CA LEU A 20 58.17 12.30 -14.06
C LEU A 20 56.79 12.14 -14.77
N ALA A 21 56.81 11.95 -16.09
CA ALA A 21 55.59 11.69 -16.86
C ALA A 21 54.90 10.37 -16.44
N ILE A 22 55.69 9.31 -16.22
CA ILE A 22 55.18 8.03 -15.72
C ILE A 22 54.57 8.19 -14.31
N LEU A 23 55.22 8.95 -13.44
CA LEU A 23 54.75 9.22 -12.09
C LEU A 23 53.44 10.01 -12.07
N ILE A 24 53.27 10.99 -12.98
CA ILE A 24 52.03 11.76 -13.15
C ILE A 24 50.90 10.86 -13.68
N VAL A 25 51.18 10.04 -14.69
CA VAL A 25 50.19 9.10 -15.22
C VAL A 25 49.78 8.07 -14.18
N TYR A 26 50.74 7.53 -13.43
CA TYR A 26 50.44 6.60 -12.34
C TYR A 26 49.62 7.25 -11.23
N SER A 27 49.94 8.48 -10.83
CA SER A 27 49.13 9.20 -9.84
C SER A 27 47.71 9.52 -10.35
N ALA A 28 47.56 9.88 -11.63
CA ALA A 28 46.25 10.12 -12.25
C ALA A 28 45.40 8.84 -12.33
N ILE A 29 46.01 7.71 -12.72
CA ILE A 29 45.38 6.41 -12.75
C ILE A 29 45.01 5.95 -11.33
N SER A 30 45.89 6.14 -10.37
CA SER A 30 45.65 5.82 -8.95
C SER A 30 44.49 6.66 -8.37
N LEU A 31 44.39 7.93 -8.75
CA LEU A 31 43.25 8.81 -8.39
C LEU A 31 41.94 8.39 -9.07
N CYS A 32 42.02 7.95 -10.32
CA CYS A 32 40.84 7.47 -11.04
C CYS A 32 40.37 6.07 -10.60
N LEU A 33 41.31 5.19 -10.23
CA LEU A 33 40.98 3.81 -9.78
C LEU A 33 40.75 3.70 -8.27
N SER A 34 41.27 4.63 -7.47
CA SER A 34 40.97 4.68 -6.05
C SER A 34 39.58 5.28 -5.88
N ASN A 35 38.58 4.44 -5.55
CA ASN A 35 37.31 4.86 -4.99
C ASN A 35 37.43 5.68 -3.69
N THR A 36 38.63 6.04 -3.30
CA THR A 36 38.97 6.77 -2.07
C THR A 36 38.50 8.22 -2.10
N LEU A 37 38.25 8.81 -3.28
CA LEU A 37 37.62 10.13 -3.36
C LEU A 37 36.12 10.08 -3.02
N VAL A 38 35.49 8.91 -3.20
CA VAL A 38 34.06 8.69 -2.83
C VAL A 38 33.93 8.45 -1.33
N THR A 39 34.96 7.99 -0.65
CA THR A 39 34.89 7.62 0.78
C THR A 39 35.34 8.73 1.74
N TRP A 40 35.74 9.90 1.25
CA TRP A 40 36.05 11.02 2.13
C TRP A 40 34.78 11.67 2.68
N GLY A 41 34.17 11.00 3.66
CA GLY A 41 33.10 11.57 4.47
C GLY A 41 31.77 11.80 3.75
N TYR A 42 31.62 11.32 2.52
CA TYR A 42 30.31 11.26 1.91
C TYR A 42 29.57 10.06 2.50
N LYS A 43 28.88 10.31 3.60
CA LYS A 43 27.85 9.38 4.06
C LYS A 43 26.78 9.44 2.98
N ASP A 44 26.47 8.31 2.35
CA ASP A 44 25.33 8.27 1.44
C ASP A 44 24.16 8.89 2.18
N PRO A 45 23.48 9.88 1.57
CA PRO A 45 22.36 10.52 2.24
C PRO A 45 21.36 9.44 2.64
N GLU A 46 21.06 9.36 3.94
CA GLU A 46 20.09 8.39 4.46
C GLU A 46 18.76 8.61 3.75
N VAL A 47 18.36 7.62 2.96
CA VAL A 47 17.05 7.60 2.35
C VAL A 47 16.03 7.24 3.44
N SER A 48 14.83 7.80 3.37
CA SER A 48 13.77 7.52 4.32
C SER A 48 13.59 6.02 4.57
N THR A 49 13.60 5.62 5.82
CA THR A 49 13.46 4.23 6.25
C THR A 49 12.00 3.83 6.48
N ASN A 50 11.13 4.81 6.70
CA ASN A 50 9.70 4.58 6.93
C ASN A 50 8.86 5.24 5.83
N ASN A 51 8.27 4.39 4.98
CA ASN A 51 7.44 4.79 3.86
C ASN A 51 5.97 4.47 4.17
N VAL A 52 5.21 5.50 4.49
CA VAL A 52 3.80 5.36 4.87
C VAL A 52 2.91 5.54 3.64
N ARG A 53 2.18 4.50 3.29
CA ARG A 53 1.22 4.52 2.18
C ARG A 53 0.07 5.49 2.47
N GLY A 54 -0.35 6.25 1.47
CA GLY A 54 -1.42 7.24 1.58
C GLY A 54 -2.75 6.64 2.02
N THR A 55 -3.54 7.39 2.78
CA THR A 55 -4.84 6.96 3.30
C THR A 55 -5.94 7.11 2.24
N ILE A 56 -6.87 6.16 2.19
CA ILE A 56 -8.07 6.24 1.36
C ILE A 56 -9.25 6.60 2.26
N TYR A 57 -9.97 7.64 1.88
CA TYR A 57 -11.15 8.15 2.58
C TYR A 57 -12.42 8.00 1.74
N ASP A 58 -13.55 7.84 2.40
CA ASP A 58 -14.86 8.05 1.79
C ASP A 58 -15.15 9.54 1.58
N ARG A 59 -16.29 9.87 0.94
CA ARG A 59 -16.73 11.27 0.70
C ARG A 59 -16.95 12.09 1.97
N ASN A 60 -17.14 11.45 3.12
CA ASN A 60 -17.43 12.06 4.40
C ASN A 60 -16.17 12.16 5.30
N GLY A 61 -15.00 11.74 4.77
CA GLY A 61 -13.72 11.74 5.49
C GLY A 61 -13.53 10.51 6.39
N ARG A 62 -14.34 9.45 6.25
CA ARG A 62 -14.14 8.20 6.97
C ARG A 62 -13.02 7.40 6.31
N ILE A 63 -12.20 6.76 7.11
CA ILE A 63 -11.07 5.97 6.63
C ILE A 63 -11.58 4.66 6.05
N LEU A 64 -11.21 4.40 4.79
CA LEU A 64 -11.46 3.13 4.10
C LEU A 64 -10.23 2.24 4.05
N ALA A 65 -9.04 2.83 3.97
CA ALA A 65 -7.78 2.13 4.08
C ALA A 65 -6.71 3.05 4.69
N ILE A 66 -5.96 2.56 5.67
CA ILE A 66 -4.89 3.29 6.34
C ILE A 66 -3.72 2.36 6.64
N GLN A 67 -2.49 2.86 6.53
CA GLN A 67 -1.33 2.19 7.07
C GLN A 67 -1.16 2.61 8.53
N ALA A 68 -1.12 1.65 9.42
CA ALA A 68 -1.01 1.88 10.85
C ALA A 68 -0.14 0.78 11.50
N PRO A 69 0.55 1.09 12.59
CA PRO A 69 1.21 0.08 13.38
C PRO A 69 0.19 -0.93 13.92
N ASN A 70 0.47 -2.19 13.74
CA ASN A 70 -0.34 -3.28 14.27
C ASN A 70 0.58 -4.32 14.91
N TYR A 71 0.11 -4.91 16.00
CA TYR A 71 0.79 -6.03 16.63
C TYR A 71 0.38 -7.33 15.97
N GLY A 72 1.30 -8.25 15.91
CA GLY A 72 1.06 -9.56 15.33
C GLY A 72 2.20 -10.52 15.57
N PHE A 73 2.10 -11.65 14.94
CA PHE A 73 3.07 -12.73 15.03
C PHE A 73 3.93 -12.74 13.78
N LEU A 74 5.24 -12.58 13.96
CA LEU A 74 6.25 -12.74 12.93
C LEU A 74 6.75 -14.19 12.97
N VAL A 75 6.53 -14.93 11.88
CA VAL A 75 6.92 -16.34 11.74
C VAL A 75 8.26 -16.41 11.03
N SER A 76 9.21 -17.12 11.60
CA SER A 76 10.49 -17.45 10.96
C SER A 76 10.28 -18.56 9.92
N GLU A 77 11.08 -18.52 8.84
CA GLU A 77 11.05 -19.52 7.76
C GLU A 77 11.49 -20.90 8.28
N ASN A 78 10.59 -21.63 8.90
CA ASN A 78 10.81 -23.03 9.26
C ASN A 78 9.51 -23.82 9.18
N ASN A 79 9.48 -24.82 8.31
CA ASN A 79 8.28 -25.61 8.03
C ASN A 79 7.98 -26.71 9.04
N ASP A 80 8.90 -27.03 9.95
CA ASP A 80 8.79 -28.21 10.83
C ASP A 80 7.69 -28.10 11.90
N VAL A 81 7.22 -26.86 12.19
CA VAL A 81 6.25 -26.57 13.26
C VAL A 81 5.01 -25.81 12.78
N ILE A 82 4.74 -25.81 11.47
CA ILE A 82 3.63 -25.01 10.87
C ILE A 82 2.29 -25.30 11.57
N GLN A 83 1.98 -26.55 11.86
CA GLN A 83 0.71 -26.92 12.50
C GLN A 83 0.57 -26.35 13.92
N GLN A 84 1.66 -26.31 14.69
CA GLN A 84 1.66 -25.71 16.02
C GLN A 84 1.53 -24.19 15.93
N LEU A 85 2.27 -23.55 15.03
CA LEU A 85 2.22 -22.11 14.80
C LEU A 85 0.82 -21.67 14.33
N SER A 86 0.25 -22.36 13.35
CA SER A 86 -1.07 -22.03 12.82
C SER A 86 -2.17 -22.20 13.88
N SER A 87 -2.11 -23.25 14.69
CA SER A 87 -3.04 -23.46 15.79
C SER A 87 -2.90 -22.41 16.89
N PHE A 88 -1.68 -21.96 17.16
CA PHE A 88 -1.44 -20.89 18.15
C PHE A 88 -1.92 -19.54 17.62
N ILE A 89 -1.51 -19.15 16.42
CA ILE A 89 -1.84 -17.86 15.81
C ILE A 89 -3.35 -17.69 15.62
N SER A 90 -4.07 -18.77 15.24
CA SER A 90 -5.53 -18.74 15.03
C SER A 90 -6.35 -18.35 16.27
N GLN A 91 -5.77 -18.46 17.46
CA GLN A 91 -6.42 -18.04 18.70
C GLN A 91 -6.48 -16.52 18.87
N TYR A 92 -5.64 -15.79 18.13
CA TYR A 92 -5.44 -14.34 18.26
C TYR A 92 -5.70 -13.56 16.98
N SER A 93 -5.87 -14.23 15.84
CA SER A 93 -6.11 -13.63 14.53
C SER A 93 -7.50 -13.93 13.99
N ASP A 94 -7.93 -13.23 12.95
CA ASP A 94 -9.20 -13.48 12.26
C ASP A 94 -9.13 -14.69 11.29
N TYR A 95 -7.95 -15.30 11.13
CA TYR A 95 -7.74 -16.44 10.24
C TYR A 95 -7.86 -17.75 10.99
N ASP A 96 -8.40 -18.77 10.33
CA ASP A 96 -8.36 -20.12 10.87
C ASP A 96 -6.99 -20.80 10.70
N GLY A 97 -6.75 -21.89 11.45
CA GLY A 97 -5.45 -22.57 11.44
C GLY A 97 -5.07 -23.15 10.06
N VAL A 98 -6.04 -23.55 9.23
CA VAL A 98 -5.79 -24.08 7.88
C VAL A 98 -5.36 -22.98 6.94
N GLU A 99 -6.03 -21.83 7.02
CA GLU A 99 -5.69 -20.66 6.25
C GLU A 99 -4.30 -20.13 6.61
N ILE A 100 -3.98 -20.04 7.91
CA ILE A 100 -2.66 -19.62 8.40
C ILE A 100 -1.56 -20.57 7.90
N ALA A 101 -1.76 -21.87 8.00
CA ALA A 101 -0.80 -22.85 7.51
C ALA A 101 -0.52 -22.68 6.00
N SER A 102 -1.58 -22.53 5.19
CA SER A 102 -1.45 -22.28 3.75
C SER A 102 -0.72 -20.97 3.44
N LYS A 103 -0.93 -19.93 4.24
CA LYS A 103 -0.25 -18.64 4.08
C LYS A 103 1.24 -18.73 4.44
N ILE A 104 1.59 -19.42 5.52
CA ILE A 104 2.99 -19.67 5.88
C ILE A 104 3.71 -20.45 4.77
N GLU A 105 3.10 -21.49 4.22
CA GLU A 105 3.66 -22.25 3.08
C GLU A 105 3.88 -21.40 1.84
N LYS A 106 3.10 -20.34 1.65
CA LYS A 106 3.25 -19.36 0.56
C LYS A 106 4.26 -18.25 0.87
N GLY A 107 4.94 -18.30 2.03
CA GLY A 107 5.94 -17.32 2.43
C GLY A 107 5.39 -16.08 3.14
N GLU A 108 4.13 -16.10 3.59
CA GLU A 108 3.60 -15.03 4.44
C GLU A 108 4.18 -15.18 5.86
N SER A 109 4.86 -14.16 6.33
CA SER A 109 5.60 -14.20 7.59
C SER A 109 5.00 -13.36 8.72
N PHE A 110 3.95 -12.57 8.45
CA PHE A 110 3.34 -11.71 9.48
C PHE A 110 1.83 -11.89 9.54
N PHE A 111 1.33 -12.21 10.73
CA PHE A 111 -0.09 -12.44 11.01
C PHE A 111 -0.58 -11.44 12.05
N PRO A 112 -1.37 -10.42 11.64
CA PRO A 112 -1.85 -9.40 12.55
C PRO A 112 -2.85 -9.97 13.56
N LEU A 113 -2.90 -9.35 14.74
CA LEU A 113 -3.96 -9.63 15.73
C LEU A 113 -5.31 -9.12 15.23
N SER A 114 -6.37 -9.79 15.62
CA SER A 114 -7.76 -9.38 15.37
C SER A 114 -8.18 -8.15 16.20
N SER A 115 -7.48 -7.87 17.29
CA SER A 115 -7.79 -6.76 18.20
C SER A 115 -6.52 -6.06 18.71
N SER A 116 -6.67 -4.81 19.13
CA SER A 116 -5.60 -4.07 19.79
C SER A 116 -5.28 -4.67 21.16
N VAL A 117 -4.00 -4.63 21.53
CA VAL A 117 -3.51 -5.18 22.81
C VAL A 117 -2.87 -4.08 23.66
N THR A 118 -3.08 -4.18 24.97
CA THR A 118 -2.40 -3.36 25.97
C THR A 118 -0.96 -3.84 26.19
N SER A 119 -0.12 -3.00 26.82
CA SER A 119 1.25 -3.40 27.19
C SER A 119 1.30 -4.67 28.03
N SER A 120 0.42 -4.78 29.04
CA SER A 120 0.36 -5.98 29.89
C SER A 120 -0.06 -7.25 29.13
N GLN A 121 -0.92 -7.13 28.13
CA GLN A 121 -1.30 -8.24 27.27
C GLN A 121 -0.15 -8.66 26.35
N ARG A 122 0.66 -7.70 25.88
CA ARG A 122 1.87 -8.00 25.09
C ARG A 122 2.87 -8.83 25.89
N ASP A 123 3.13 -8.40 27.14
CA ASP A 123 4.04 -9.14 28.03
C ASP A 123 3.55 -10.57 28.28
N LEU A 124 2.23 -10.74 28.49
CA LEU A 124 1.62 -12.04 28.66
C LEU A 124 1.74 -12.92 27.40
N ILE A 125 1.50 -12.36 26.21
CA ILE A 125 1.66 -13.13 24.96
C ILE A 125 3.10 -13.62 24.80
N ASN A 126 4.10 -12.80 25.09
CA ASN A 126 5.51 -13.22 25.05
C ASN A 126 5.80 -14.37 26.01
N ILE A 127 5.27 -14.32 27.24
CA ILE A 127 5.39 -15.41 28.20
C ILE A 127 4.77 -16.71 27.65
N ILE A 128 3.57 -16.61 27.06
CA ILE A 128 2.87 -17.78 26.50
C ILE A 128 3.65 -18.37 25.30
N ILE A 129 4.28 -17.54 24.46
CA ILE A 129 5.15 -17.99 23.37
C ILE A 129 6.33 -18.79 23.92
N GLU A 130 6.97 -18.30 24.98
CA GLU A 130 8.08 -18.98 25.66
C GLU A 130 7.64 -20.33 26.31
N GLU A 131 6.54 -20.32 27.04
CA GLU A 131 6.00 -21.52 27.71
C GLU A 131 5.63 -22.62 26.70
N ASN A 132 5.18 -22.27 25.51
CA ASN A 132 4.89 -23.21 24.42
C ASN A 132 6.12 -23.60 23.59
N SER A 133 7.32 -23.12 23.94
CA SER A 133 8.57 -23.36 23.21
C SER A 133 8.52 -22.88 21.74
N LEU A 134 7.74 -21.85 21.45
CA LEU A 134 7.56 -21.29 20.10
C LEU A 134 8.55 -20.16 19.79
N SER A 135 9.26 -19.63 20.79
CA SER A 135 10.19 -18.49 20.63
C SER A 135 11.24 -18.63 19.50
N PRO A 136 11.73 -19.84 19.13
CA PRO A 136 12.64 -19.96 17.98
C PRO A 136 11.98 -19.71 16.62
N TYR A 137 10.65 -19.79 16.56
CA TYR A 137 9.88 -19.78 15.32
C TYR A 137 8.88 -18.63 15.24
N LEU A 138 8.56 -18.01 16.38
CA LEU A 138 7.51 -17.01 16.51
C LEU A 138 7.98 -15.85 17.37
N GLU A 139 7.93 -14.65 16.80
CA GLU A 139 8.17 -13.40 17.50
C GLU A 139 6.88 -12.59 17.56
N PHE A 140 6.57 -12.00 18.70
CA PHE A 140 5.49 -11.04 18.82
C PHE A 140 6.02 -9.64 18.55
N ALA A 141 5.68 -9.08 17.40
CA ALA A 141 6.25 -7.86 16.87
C ALA A 141 5.19 -6.83 16.50
N GLU A 142 5.59 -5.56 16.48
CA GLU A 142 4.84 -4.47 15.89
C GLU A 142 5.31 -4.26 14.44
N LYS A 143 4.38 -4.25 13.51
CA LYS A 143 4.66 -4.01 12.10
C LYS A 143 3.63 -3.05 11.50
N GLU A 144 4.08 -2.14 10.67
CA GLU A 144 3.19 -1.31 9.86
C GLU A 144 2.40 -2.18 8.89
N THR A 145 1.09 -2.18 9.04
CA THR A 145 0.18 -2.95 8.18
C THR A 145 -0.87 -2.05 7.55
N ARG A 146 -1.40 -2.49 6.40
CA ARG A 146 -2.53 -1.85 5.77
C ARG A 146 -3.82 -2.37 6.41
N PHE A 147 -4.60 -1.46 6.97
CA PHE A 147 -5.85 -1.76 7.67
C PHE A 147 -7.05 -1.23 6.89
N TYR A 148 -8.09 -2.06 6.78
CA TYR A 148 -9.34 -1.78 6.08
C TYR A 148 -10.49 -1.89 7.08
N PRO A 149 -11.00 -0.75 7.63
CA PRO A 149 -12.06 -0.75 8.65
C PRO A 149 -13.39 -1.34 8.17
N TYR A 150 -13.64 -1.26 6.86
CA TYR A 150 -14.85 -1.76 6.23
C TYR A 150 -14.51 -3.02 5.41
N LYS A 151 -15.28 -4.09 5.64
CA LYS A 151 -15.20 -5.32 4.85
C LYS A 151 -16.25 -5.24 3.73
N PHE A 152 -16.00 -4.44 2.72
CA PHE A 152 -16.86 -4.42 1.55
C PHE A 152 -16.77 -5.75 0.80
N SER A 153 -17.92 -6.19 0.24
CA SER A 153 -18.02 -7.47 -0.46
C SER A 153 -17.26 -7.47 -1.80
N THR A 154 -17.02 -6.30 -2.35
CA THR A 154 -16.37 -6.12 -3.63
C THR A 154 -14.95 -5.60 -3.49
N ASP A 155 -14.12 -5.92 -4.47
CA ASP A 155 -12.72 -5.49 -4.52
C ASP A 155 -12.55 -4.01 -4.95
N ILE A 156 -13.56 -3.15 -4.66
CA ILE A 156 -13.50 -1.71 -5.00
C ILE A 156 -12.25 -1.06 -4.44
N ILE A 157 -11.94 -1.32 -3.18
CA ILE A 157 -10.74 -0.77 -2.54
C ILE A 157 -9.51 -1.56 -2.94
N GLY A 158 -9.62 -2.86 -3.06
CA GLY A 158 -8.50 -3.77 -3.27
C GLY A 158 -7.74 -4.05 -1.98
N LYS A 159 -6.53 -4.57 -2.12
CA LYS A 159 -5.64 -4.96 -1.02
C LYS A 159 -4.21 -4.53 -1.33
N THR A 160 -3.30 -4.72 -0.38
CA THR A 160 -1.87 -4.58 -0.59
C THR A 160 -1.14 -5.90 -0.31
N SER A 161 -0.17 -6.26 -1.16
CA SER A 161 0.75 -7.38 -0.89
C SER A 161 1.99 -6.92 -0.11
N SER A 162 2.30 -5.63 -0.19
CA SER A 162 3.36 -4.95 0.55
C SER A 162 2.99 -3.47 0.67
N PRO A 163 3.65 -2.68 1.52
CA PRO A 163 3.41 -1.23 1.61
C PRO A 163 3.55 -0.49 0.27
N SER A 164 4.32 -1.04 -0.67
CA SER A 164 4.58 -0.43 -1.98
C SER A 164 3.73 -0.98 -3.13
N LYS A 165 2.93 -2.05 -2.91
CA LYS A 165 2.20 -2.70 -4.01
C LYS A 165 0.73 -2.94 -3.67
N GLY A 166 -0.16 -2.23 -4.39
CA GLY A 166 -1.61 -2.50 -4.42
C GLY A 166 -1.94 -3.71 -5.31
N ILE A 167 -3.03 -4.38 -4.98
CA ILE A 167 -3.61 -5.51 -5.74
C ILE A 167 -5.12 -5.29 -5.82
N GLY A 168 -5.61 -5.13 -7.04
CA GLY A 168 -7.03 -4.88 -7.33
C GLY A 168 -7.53 -3.51 -6.90
N GLY A 169 -8.65 -3.10 -7.43
CA GLY A 169 -9.38 -1.90 -7.05
C GLY A 169 -8.58 -0.61 -7.06
N ILE A 170 -8.96 0.30 -6.17
CA ILE A 170 -8.32 1.62 -5.99
C ILE A 170 -6.84 1.48 -5.55
N GLU A 171 -6.53 0.47 -4.75
CA GLU A 171 -5.15 0.23 -4.28
C GLU A 171 -4.18 -0.05 -5.43
N GLU A 172 -4.59 -0.80 -6.44
CA GLU A 172 -3.77 -1.09 -7.62
C GLU A 172 -3.79 0.07 -8.62
N MET A 173 -4.99 0.53 -8.98
CA MET A 173 -5.15 1.56 -10.00
C MET A 173 -4.47 2.89 -9.65
N PHE A 174 -4.47 3.26 -8.38
CA PHE A 174 -3.86 4.51 -7.88
C PHE A 174 -2.59 4.24 -7.05
N ASN A 175 -1.93 3.11 -7.29
CA ASN A 175 -0.74 2.72 -6.54
C ASN A 175 0.36 3.77 -6.56
N GLU A 176 0.61 4.41 -7.70
CA GLU A 176 1.66 5.44 -7.84
C GLU A 176 1.41 6.66 -6.96
N TYR A 177 0.16 7.03 -6.72
CA TYR A 177 -0.20 8.13 -5.83
C TYR A 177 -0.14 7.72 -4.36
N LEU A 178 -0.63 6.53 -4.05
CA LEU A 178 -0.69 6.00 -2.68
C LEU A 178 0.69 5.64 -2.15
N MET A 179 1.61 5.23 -3.02
CA MET A 179 2.96 4.84 -2.62
C MET A 179 3.76 6.07 -2.19
N ALA A 180 4.45 5.96 -1.05
CA ALA A 180 5.41 6.96 -0.63
C ALA A 180 6.69 6.84 -1.46
N VAL A 181 7.13 7.94 -2.05
CA VAL A 181 8.41 7.99 -2.76
C VAL A 181 9.51 8.31 -1.75
N PRO A 182 10.53 7.44 -1.60
CA PRO A 182 11.62 7.67 -0.67
C PRO A 182 12.32 9.01 -0.92
N GLU A 183 12.52 9.80 0.14
CA GLU A 183 13.18 11.10 0.08
C GLU A 183 14.46 11.11 0.91
N VAL A 184 15.49 11.73 0.34
CA VAL A 184 16.79 11.92 1.00
C VAL A 184 16.66 12.91 2.16
N GLY A 185 17.21 12.55 3.32
CA GLY A 185 17.21 13.41 4.51
C GLY A 185 15.90 13.42 5.29
N LYS A 186 14.92 12.59 4.92
CA LYS A 186 13.71 12.35 5.72
C LYS A 186 13.74 10.96 6.34
N THR A 187 13.25 10.84 7.56
CA THR A 187 13.09 9.54 8.23
C THR A 187 11.78 8.87 7.84
N THR A 188 10.73 9.66 7.63
CA THR A 188 9.39 9.20 7.25
C THR A 188 8.90 10.00 6.05
N VAL A 189 8.37 9.33 5.06
CA VAL A 189 7.67 9.93 3.92
C VAL A 189 6.29 9.30 3.77
N HIS A 190 5.35 10.10 3.28
CA HIS A 190 3.95 9.69 3.11
C HIS A 190 3.58 9.72 1.63
N GLY A 191 2.79 8.76 1.19
CA GLY A 191 2.10 8.80 -0.09
C GLY A 191 0.93 9.78 -0.07
N SER A 192 0.38 10.07 -1.25
CA SER A 192 -0.79 10.92 -1.39
C SER A 192 -2.03 10.24 -0.83
N SER A 193 -2.87 10.98 -0.11
CA SER A 193 -4.19 10.49 0.30
C SER A 193 -5.20 10.63 -0.82
N ILE A 194 -6.17 9.72 -0.85
CA ILE A 194 -7.24 9.68 -1.85
C ILE A 194 -8.58 9.81 -1.17
N THR A 195 -9.45 10.70 -1.67
CA THR A 195 -10.84 10.79 -1.23
C THR A 195 -11.76 10.32 -2.34
N LEU A 196 -12.58 9.33 -2.02
CA LEU A 196 -13.54 8.75 -2.94
C LEU A 196 -14.86 9.53 -2.93
N THR A 197 -15.70 9.26 -3.93
CA THR A 197 -17.11 9.69 -3.97
C THR A 197 -18.03 8.76 -3.19
N LEU A 198 -17.54 7.55 -2.84
CA LEU A 198 -18.29 6.55 -2.06
C LEU A 198 -18.71 7.11 -0.70
N ASP A 199 -19.90 6.73 -0.28
CA ASP A 199 -20.41 6.85 1.09
C ASP A 199 -20.41 5.45 1.70
N SER A 200 -19.56 5.23 2.70
CA SER A 200 -19.38 3.89 3.30
C SER A 200 -20.65 3.31 3.90
N GLU A 201 -21.57 4.15 4.41
CA GLU A 201 -22.85 3.69 4.94
C GLU A 201 -23.80 3.26 3.81
N ILE A 202 -23.87 4.04 2.72
CA ILE A 202 -24.70 3.69 1.56
C ILE A 202 -24.12 2.45 0.87
N GLN A 203 -22.81 2.30 0.83
CA GLN A 203 -22.14 1.10 0.31
C GLN A 203 -22.56 -0.15 1.09
N THR A 204 -22.48 -0.11 2.42
CA THR A 204 -22.88 -1.22 3.27
C THR A 204 -24.36 -1.59 3.05
N ILE A 205 -25.25 -0.58 2.96
CA ILE A 205 -26.68 -0.79 2.69
C ILE A 205 -26.87 -1.47 1.34
N LEU A 206 -26.16 -1.06 0.30
CA LEU A 206 -26.26 -1.67 -1.03
C LEU A 206 -25.87 -3.15 -0.99
N GLU A 207 -24.74 -3.47 -0.37
CA GLU A 207 -24.24 -4.85 -0.27
C GLU A 207 -25.19 -5.76 0.52
N GLU A 208 -25.76 -5.26 1.63
CA GLU A 208 -26.76 -5.99 2.41
C GLU A 208 -28.00 -6.28 1.57
N ILE A 209 -28.52 -5.28 0.85
CA ILE A 209 -29.70 -5.46 -0.02
C ILE A 209 -29.44 -6.46 -1.14
N LYS A 210 -28.29 -6.35 -1.83
CA LYS A 210 -27.92 -7.31 -2.88
C LYS A 210 -27.84 -8.73 -2.35
N LYS A 211 -27.19 -8.91 -1.20
CA LYS A 211 -27.07 -10.20 -0.52
C LYS A 211 -28.44 -10.78 -0.15
N GLU A 212 -29.34 -9.97 0.42
CA GLU A 212 -30.70 -10.39 0.76
C GLU A 212 -31.55 -10.78 -0.47
N MET A 213 -31.32 -10.06 -1.58
CA MET A 213 -31.97 -10.32 -2.85
C MET A 213 -31.35 -11.47 -3.65
N GLY A 214 -30.17 -11.96 -3.27
CA GLY A 214 -29.40 -12.95 -4.02
C GLY A 214 -29.10 -12.45 -5.44
N MET A 215 -28.58 -11.22 -5.57
CA MET A 215 -28.25 -10.58 -6.84
C MET A 215 -26.72 -10.56 -7.03
N ASP A 216 -26.29 -10.97 -8.21
CA ASP A 216 -24.88 -10.91 -8.64
C ASP A 216 -24.61 -9.82 -9.71
N ASP A 217 -25.69 -9.13 -10.13
CA ASP A 217 -25.63 -8.08 -11.14
C ASP A 217 -24.89 -6.84 -10.65
N ASP A 218 -24.31 -6.06 -11.55
CA ASP A 218 -23.66 -4.79 -11.23
C ASP A 218 -24.72 -3.77 -10.80
N VAL A 219 -24.48 -3.09 -9.68
CA VAL A 219 -25.38 -2.07 -9.13
C VAL A 219 -24.59 -0.81 -8.76
N SER A 220 -25.14 0.35 -9.12
CA SER A 220 -24.60 1.67 -8.71
C SER A 220 -25.70 2.52 -8.08
N ILE A 221 -25.35 3.21 -6.99
CA ILE A 221 -26.17 4.31 -6.46
C ILE A 221 -25.46 5.62 -6.81
N ILE A 222 -26.16 6.49 -7.52
CA ILE A 222 -25.63 7.71 -8.10
C ILE A 222 -26.36 8.90 -7.48
N SER A 223 -25.64 9.89 -6.97
CA SER A 223 -26.22 11.13 -6.45
C SER A 223 -26.78 11.99 -7.58
N LYS A 224 -27.74 12.89 -7.29
CA LYS A 224 -28.26 13.88 -8.26
C LYS A 224 -27.18 14.80 -8.85
N LYS A 225 -26.03 14.89 -8.19
CA LYS A 225 -24.87 15.64 -8.69
C LYS A 225 -24.00 14.83 -9.67
N GLY A 226 -24.39 13.60 -10.00
CA GLY A 226 -23.66 12.73 -10.91
C GLY A 226 -22.40 12.08 -10.28
N PHE A 227 -22.41 11.78 -9.00
CA PHE A 227 -21.34 11.02 -8.35
C PHE A 227 -21.82 9.63 -8.00
N ILE A 228 -21.02 8.60 -8.28
CA ILE A 228 -21.27 7.25 -7.79
C ILE A 228 -20.98 7.26 -6.28
N VAL A 229 -21.98 6.99 -5.46
CA VAL A 229 -21.87 7.00 -3.99
C VAL A 229 -21.84 5.61 -3.39
N ALA A 230 -22.26 4.60 -4.15
CA ALA A 230 -22.06 3.18 -3.85
C ALA A 230 -21.99 2.39 -5.15
N TYR A 231 -21.20 1.34 -5.16
CA TYR A 231 -21.05 0.42 -6.27
C TYR A 231 -20.82 -0.99 -5.75
N ASP A 232 -21.53 -1.94 -6.28
CA ASP A 232 -21.32 -3.36 -6.01
C ASP A 232 -21.47 -4.14 -7.31
N GLY A 233 -20.35 -4.52 -7.89
CA GLY A 233 -20.26 -5.18 -9.17
C GLY A 233 -18.84 -5.64 -9.47
N LYS A 234 -18.60 -6.05 -10.70
CA LYS A 234 -17.28 -6.46 -11.17
C LYS A 234 -16.31 -5.28 -11.19
N GLU A 235 -15.04 -5.57 -11.07
CA GLU A 235 -14.00 -4.56 -11.20
C GLU A 235 -14.06 -3.93 -12.61
N ASP A 236 -14.25 -2.61 -12.65
CA ASP A 236 -14.43 -1.83 -13.87
C ASP A 236 -13.59 -0.56 -13.77
N GLU A 237 -12.59 -0.44 -14.65
CA GLU A 237 -11.65 0.68 -14.64
C GLU A 237 -12.33 2.04 -14.76
N ASP A 238 -13.38 2.14 -15.60
CA ASP A 238 -14.13 3.39 -15.77
C ASP A 238 -14.86 3.77 -14.47
N VAL A 239 -15.44 2.79 -13.79
CA VAL A 239 -16.09 3.01 -12.50
C VAL A 239 -15.08 3.43 -11.46
N LEU A 240 -14.02 2.66 -11.28
CA LEU A 240 -12.97 2.91 -10.28
C LEU A 240 -12.33 4.29 -10.48
N ASN A 241 -12.02 4.67 -11.73
CA ASN A 241 -11.51 6.00 -12.06
C ASN A 241 -12.47 7.12 -11.64
N ASN A 242 -13.77 6.91 -11.78
CA ASN A 242 -14.79 7.88 -11.44
C ASN A 242 -15.18 7.88 -9.95
N LEU A 243 -14.67 6.94 -9.16
CA LEU A 243 -14.78 6.95 -7.71
C LEU A 243 -13.77 7.89 -7.03
N VAL A 244 -12.61 8.16 -7.65
CA VAL A 244 -11.58 9.01 -7.03
C VAL A 244 -11.81 10.47 -7.35
N ARG A 245 -12.23 11.23 -6.34
CA ARG A 245 -12.54 12.66 -6.45
C ARG A 245 -11.34 13.56 -6.17
N PHE A 246 -10.64 13.32 -5.08
CA PHE A 246 -9.50 14.13 -4.66
C PHE A 246 -8.25 13.29 -4.47
N ILE A 247 -7.12 13.83 -4.91
CA ILE A 247 -5.79 13.34 -4.59
C ILE A 247 -5.08 14.44 -3.82
N THR A 248 -4.66 14.13 -2.59
CA THR A 248 -4.04 15.08 -1.66
C THR A 248 -2.61 14.63 -1.37
N PRO A 249 -1.61 15.21 -2.05
CA PRO A 249 -0.20 14.97 -1.76
C PRO A 249 0.17 15.51 -0.37
N PRO A 250 1.18 14.93 0.31
CA PRO A 250 1.57 15.33 1.66
C PRO A 250 2.02 16.79 1.81
N SER A 251 2.59 17.35 0.74
CA SER A 251 3.25 18.66 0.75
C SER A 251 2.76 19.64 -0.31
N SER A 252 1.67 19.33 -1.00
CA SER A 252 1.14 20.19 -2.07
C SER A 252 -0.38 20.32 -2.03
N VAL A 253 -0.91 21.11 -2.95
CA VAL A 253 -2.34 21.40 -3.01
C VAL A 253 -3.11 20.17 -3.48
N THR A 254 -4.26 19.92 -2.86
CA THR A 254 -5.21 18.89 -3.27
C THR A 254 -5.65 19.09 -4.71
N THR A 255 -5.59 18.04 -5.50
CA THR A 255 -6.08 18.03 -6.87
C THR A 255 -7.49 17.44 -6.93
N GLU A 256 -8.46 18.20 -7.42
CA GLU A 256 -9.79 17.68 -7.72
C GLU A 256 -9.78 17.09 -9.14
N ARG A 257 -10.25 15.87 -9.26
CA ARG A 257 -10.35 15.17 -10.54
C ARG A 257 -11.71 15.41 -11.17
N ALA A 258 -11.72 15.54 -12.50
CA ALA A 258 -12.96 15.56 -13.27
C ALA A 258 -13.56 14.14 -13.26
N ILE A 259 -14.78 14.04 -12.73
CA ILE A 259 -15.50 12.76 -12.58
C ILE A 259 -16.70 12.79 -13.52
N ARG A 260 -16.94 11.69 -14.20
CA ARG A 260 -18.14 11.49 -15.04
C ARG A 260 -18.70 10.11 -14.79
N VAL A 261 -19.98 10.05 -14.47
CA VAL A 261 -20.70 8.76 -14.43
C VAL A 261 -20.61 8.14 -15.83
N PRO A 262 -20.25 6.84 -15.93
CA PRO A 262 -20.28 6.12 -17.20
C PRO A 262 -21.64 6.27 -17.89
N SER A 263 -21.66 6.50 -19.20
CA SER A 263 -22.89 6.79 -19.95
C SER A 263 -23.96 5.73 -19.80
N ARG A 264 -23.56 4.46 -19.65
CA ARG A 264 -24.46 3.32 -19.42
C ARG A 264 -25.25 3.43 -18.11
N MET A 265 -24.75 4.18 -17.13
CA MET A 265 -25.37 4.32 -15.80
C MET A 265 -26.28 5.53 -15.69
N MET A 266 -26.51 6.28 -16.78
CA MET A 266 -27.32 7.51 -16.74
C MET A 266 -28.82 7.26 -16.71
N ASP A 267 -29.28 6.06 -17.07
CA ASP A 267 -30.71 5.70 -17.15
C ASP A 267 -31.20 5.01 -15.85
N GLY A 268 -30.67 5.40 -14.71
CA GLY A 268 -31.04 4.86 -13.41
C GLY A 268 -32.44 5.29 -12.94
N ILE A 269 -33.05 4.47 -12.08
CA ILE A 269 -34.34 4.76 -11.44
C ILE A 269 -34.16 5.77 -10.31
N ALA A 270 -34.95 6.84 -10.31
CA ALA A 270 -34.87 7.88 -9.28
C ALA A 270 -35.44 7.38 -7.92
N VAL A 271 -34.60 7.55 -6.88
CA VAL A 271 -34.91 7.17 -5.49
C VAL A 271 -34.50 8.33 -4.57
N GLY A 272 -35.44 9.20 -4.24
CA GLY A 272 -35.17 10.37 -3.41
C GLY A 272 -34.11 11.29 -4.01
N SER A 273 -32.95 11.40 -3.36
CA SER A 273 -31.80 12.20 -3.78
C SER A 273 -30.80 11.45 -4.65
N TYR A 274 -31.10 10.21 -5.00
CA TYR A 274 -30.22 9.31 -5.74
C TYR A 274 -30.88 8.72 -6.97
N TYR A 275 -30.10 8.09 -7.82
CA TYR A 275 -30.51 7.20 -8.89
C TYR A 275 -29.90 5.82 -8.63
N VAL A 276 -30.70 4.77 -8.78
CA VAL A 276 -30.25 3.39 -8.73
C VAL A 276 -30.13 2.88 -10.14
N TRP A 277 -28.96 2.41 -10.51
CA TRP A 277 -28.69 1.79 -11.79
C TRP A 277 -28.27 0.32 -11.58
N SER A 278 -28.72 -0.55 -12.46
CA SER A 278 -28.31 -1.95 -12.55
C SER A 278 -28.56 -2.45 -13.98
N ASP A 279 -27.79 -3.43 -14.40
CA ASP A 279 -28.04 -4.21 -15.62
C ASP A 279 -29.05 -5.35 -15.41
N SER A 280 -29.55 -5.49 -14.20
CA SER A 280 -30.53 -6.50 -13.81
C SER A 280 -31.96 -6.16 -14.24
N GLU A 281 -32.72 -7.18 -14.70
CA GLU A 281 -34.16 -7.05 -14.92
C GLU A 281 -34.94 -6.73 -13.61
N ARG A 282 -34.33 -6.99 -12.44
CA ARG A 282 -34.90 -6.75 -11.10
C ARG A 282 -34.63 -5.33 -10.57
N ILE A 283 -34.19 -4.41 -11.41
CA ILE A 283 -33.85 -3.04 -11.02
C ILE A 283 -35.01 -2.31 -10.30
N ASN A 284 -36.27 -2.54 -10.67
CA ASN A 284 -37.41 -1.91 -10.01
C ASN A 284 -37.53 -2.35 -8.54
N ASP A 285 -37.45 -3.64 -8.28
CA ASP A 285 -37.55 -4.21 -6.91
C ASP A 285 -36.35 -3.74 -6.06
N LEU A 286 -35.17 -3.68 -6.69
CA LEU A 286 -33.94 -3.17 -6.07
C LEU A 286 -34.13 -1.70 -5.68
N ALA A 287 -34.58 -0.85 -6.59
CA ALA A 287 -34.75 0.58 -6.36
C ALA A 287 -35.78 0.85 -5.25
N GLU A 288 -36.88 0.08 -5.18
CA GLU A 288 -37.87 0.17 -4.10
C GLU A 288 -37.28 -0.19 -2.75
N ARG A 289 -36.51 -1.29 -2.66
CA ARG A 289 -35.83 -1.70 -1.42
C ARG A 289 -34.78 -0.68 -1.00
N VAL A 290 -33.92 -0.24 -1.90
CA VAL A 290 -32.92 0.81 -1.65
C VAL A 290 -33.59 2.07 -1.10
N GLY A 291 -34.69 2.52 -1.75
CA GLY A 291 -35.47 3.68 -1.30
C GLY A 291 -36.04 3.50 0.12
N THR A 292 -36.57 2.33 0.41
CA THR A 292 -37.15 2.02 1.73
C THR A 292 -36.07 2.06 2.82
N VAL A 293 -34.90 1.44 2.58
CA VAL A 293 -33.79 1.39 3.56
C VAL A 293 -33.15 2.76 3.73
N LEU A 294 -32.87 3.49 2.64
CA LEU A 294 -32.30 4.84 2.71
C LEU A 294 -33.22 5.83 3.44
N LYS A 295 -34.54 5.69 3.29
CA LYS A 295 -35.53 6.49 4.05
C LYS A 295 -35.48 6.16 5.53
N LYS A 296 -35.41 4.88 5.90
CA LYS A 296 -35.34 4.44 7.31
C LYS A 296 -34.00 4.91 7.98
N SER A 297 -32.92 4.95 7.23
CA SER A 297 -31.60 5.41 7.70
C SER A 297 -31.42 6.93 7.66
N GLY A 298 -32.45 7.69 7.23
CA GLY A 298 -32.39 9.15 7.16
C GLY A 298 -31.47 9.71 6.06
N LYS A 299 -31.20 8.92 5.02
CA LYS A 299 -30.34 9.33 3.91
C LYS A 299 -31.13 10.02 2.77
N ILE A 300 -32.46 9.86 2.75
CA ILE A 300 -33.41 10.54 1.84
C ILE A 300 -34.64 11.00 2.57
#